data_b474cf5e7c43d138b4d59adbe2592dd8
#
_entry.id   b474cf5e7c43d138b4d59adbe2592dd8
#
_cell.length_a   1.000
_cell.length_b   1.000
_cell.length_c   1.000
_cell.angle_alpha   90.00
_cell.angle_beta   90.00
_cell.angle_gamma   90.00
#
_symmetry.space_group_name_H-M   'P 1'
#
loop_
_entity.id
_entity.type
_entity.pdbx_description
1 polymer ?
#
loop_
_entity_poly.entity_id
_entity_poly.type
_entity_poly.pdbx_seq_one_letter_code
_entity_poly.pdbx_strand_id
1 'polypeptide(L)'
;MPLSSGKPLYFLSIPKTAGTTLYHILATYFPMDQVAPIQSLRKLIETPIGQIQRYRLIGGHYYYRVEPILGVKPVYITMFRNPVDRVISYYAHILRNPNHYAHHRVHNQTLLEFTEDQENLPLYANAQVRYLGLNRDILGVYKQLDRNSLSQNYFEQLMEGFAPNGFYDESYLECAKQRLKHFPFFGFKTWFDQSLQLLCRTFGWEIPKHYQKMMVNPNPFKSIDDKAVSNIRKQTELDHALFEHALVEFKQKYQEKVLE
;
A
#
# COMPACT_ATOMS: atom_id res chain seq x y z
N MET A 1 -0.93 20.84 14.50
CA MET A 1 -0.57 19.40 14.33
C MET A 1 -1.66 18.71 13.49
N PRO A 2 -1.32 17.91 12.47
CA PRO A 2 -2.33 17.33 11.54
C PRO A 2 -3.42 16.47 12.21
N LEU A 3 -3.15 15.88 13.40
CA LEU A 3 -4.09 15.02 14.13
C LEU A 3 -4.89 15.73 15.25
N SER A 4 -4.68 17.03 15.49
CA SER A 4 -5.39 17.79 16.52
C SER A 4 -6.91 17.95 16.25
N SER A 5 -7.37 17.65 15.04
CA SER A 5 -8.74 17.80 14.57
C SER A 5 -9.68 16.63 14.90
N GLY A 6 -9.25 15.64 15.67
CA GLY A 6 -10.08 14.45 15.94
C GLY A 6 -10.20 13.46 14.76
N LYS A 7 -9.60 13.76 13.60
CA LYS A 7 -9.66 12.90 12.41
C LYS A 7 -8.81 11.63 12.58
N PRO A 8 -9.28 10.47 12.08
CA PRO A 8 -8.48 9.27 12.08
C PRO A 8 -7.28 9.40 11.12
N LEU A 9 -6.18 8.74 11.45
CA LEU A 9 -5.06 8.52 10.55
C LEU A 9 -5.33 7.27 9.72
N TYR A 10 -5.30 7.42 8.40
CA TYR A 10 -5.37 6.29 7.48
C TYR A 10 -4.02 6.06 6.79
N PHE A 11 -3.40 4.95 7.14
CA PHE A 11 -2.22 4.48 6.45
C PHE A 11 -2.65 3.65 5.23
N LEU A 12 -2.65 4.29 4.05
CA LEU A 12 -2.83 3.61 2.78
C LEU A 12 -1.60 2.75 2.52
N SER A 13 -1.68 1.49 2.92
CA SER A 13 -0.58 0.54 2.82
C SER A 13 -0.58 -0.10 1.45
N ILE A 14 0.39 0.27 0.62
CA ILE A 14 0.64 -0.42 -0.65
C ILE A 14 1.38 -1.72 -0.35
N PRO A 15 1.00 -2.87 -0.94
CA PRO A 15 1.69 -4.13 -0.69
C PRO A 15 3.19 -4.06 -0.98
N LYS A 16 4.02 -4.56 -0.05
CA LYS A 16 5.49 -4.69 -0.17
C LYS A 16 6.29 -3.39 -0.08
N THR A 17 5.71 -2.33 0.48
CA THR A 17 6.40 -1.04 0.74
C THR A 17 6.83 -0.83 2.19
N ALA A 18 7.03 -1.88 2.99
CA ALA A 18 7.33 -1.89 4.42
C ALA A 18 6.12 -1.54 5.33
N GLY A 19 4.91 -1.78 4.83
CA GLY A 19 3.67 -1.42 5.54
C GLY A 19 3.54 -2.04 6.93
N THR A 20 3.91 -3.31 7.11
CA THR A 20 3.82 -3.99 8.41
C THR A 20 4.70 -3.30 9.46
N THR A 21 5.96 -3.02 9.13
CA THR A 21 6.88 -2.33 10.06
C THR A 21 6.34 -0.96 10.44
N LEU A 22 5.93 -0.14 9.45
CA LEU A 22 5.41 1.19 9.74
C LEU A 22 4.12 1.14 10.55
N TYR A 23 3.20 0.22 10.25
CA TYR A 23 1.94 0.10 10.99
C TYR A 23 2.16 -0.23 12.47
N HIS A 24 3.11 -1.12 12.77
CA HIS A 24 3.47 -1.42 14.16
C HIS A 24 4.07 -0.22 14.89
N ILE A 25 4.90 0.57 14.20
CA ILE A 25 5.42 1.82 14.78
C ILE A 25 4.29 2.83 15.01
N LEU A 26 3.42 3.03 14.02
CA LEU A 26 2.27 3.93 14.16
C LEU A 26 1.37 3.53 15.33
N ALA A 27 1.14 2.24 15.52
CA ALA A 27 0.31 1.73 16.61
C ALA A 27 0.81 2.14 18.00
N THR A 28 2.11 2.39 18.18
CA THR A 28 2.67 2.83 19.47
C THR A 28 2.28 4.26 19.86
N TYR A 29 1.79 5.06 18.92
CA TYR A 29 1.35 6.44 19.17
C TYR A 29 -0.15 6.58 19.47
N PHE A 30 -0.89 5.46 19.50
CA PHE A 30 -2.31 5.45 19.76
C PHE A 30 -2.66 4.48 20.90
N PRO A 31 -3.72 4.76 21.71
CA PRO A 31 -4.29 3.78 22.61
C PRO A 31 -4.66 2.50 21.86
N MET A 32 -4.43 1.33 22.47
CA MET A 32 -4.60 0.03 21.80
C MET A 32 -6.02 -0.19 21.28
N ASP A 33 -7.04 0.28 22.01
CA ASP A 33 -8.46 0.21 21.65
C ASP A 33 -8.84 1.13 20.47
N GLN A 34 -7.95 2.08 20.10
CA GLN A 34 -8.12 2.99 18.97
C GLN A 34 -7.33 2.56 17.72
N VAL A 35 -6.63 1.44 17.78
CA VAL A 35 -5.87 0.87 16.66
C VAL A 35 -6.68 -0.22 15.98
N ALA A 36 -6.96 -0.06 14.70
CA ALA A 36 -7.67 -1.09 13.95
C ALA A 36 -6.78 -2.32 13.74
N PRO A 37 -7.24 -3.54 14.08
CA PRO A 37 -6.51 -4.77 13.76
C PRO A 37 -6.59 -5.12 12.26
N ILE A 38 -7.18 -4.28 11.47
CA ILE A 38 -7.61 -4.51 10.09
C ILE A 38 -6.47 -4.16 9.14
N GLN A 39 -5.97 -5.17 8.40
CA GLN A 39 -4.91 -4.96 7.38
C GLN A 39 -5.29 -5.51 6.00
N SER A 40 -6.35 -6.29 5.88
CA SER A 40 -6.84 -6.82 4.60
C SER A 40 -8.24 -6.27 4.27
N LEU A 41 -8.53 -6.15 2.97
CA LEU A 41 -9.86 -5.74 2.51
C LEU A 41 -10.96 -6.68 3.01
N ARG A 42 -10.66 -7.99 3.09
CA ARG A 42 -11.58 -8.98 3.64
C ARG A 42 -12.01 -8.63 5.07
N LYS A 43 -11.03 -8.42 5.95
CA LYS A 43 -11.32 -8.04 7.35
C LYS A 43 -12.06 -6.72 7.46
N LEU A 44 -11.74 -5.75 6.59
CA LEU A 44 -12.49 -4.49 6.55
C LEU A 44 -13.97 -4.74 6.26
N ILE A 45 -14.27 -5.59 5.26
CA ILE A 45 -15.64 -5.91 4.86
C ILE A 45 -16.37 -6.72 5.95
N GLU A 46 -15.68 -7.63 6.63
CA GLU A 46 -16.22 -8.42 7.73
C GLU A 46 -16.48 -7.60 9.01
N THR A 47 -15.86 -6.42 9.15
CA THR A 47 -15.97 -5.59 10.35
C THR A 47 -17.18 -4.63 10.25
N PRO A 48 -18.05 -4.54 11.26
CA PRO A 48 -19.15 -3.58 11.28
C PRO A 48 -18.67 -2.14 11.14
N ILE A 49 -19.34 -1.34 10.30
CA ILE A 49 -18.97 0.07 10.03
C ILE A 49 -18.86 0.88 11.34
N GLY A 50 -19.80 0.73 12.25
CA GLY A 50 -19.77 1.43 13.54
C GLY A 50 -18.56 1.08 14.41
N GLN A 51 -17.97 -0.10 14.23
CA GLN A 51 -16.70 -0.47 14.86
C GLN A 51 -15.52 0.19 14.15
N ILE A 52 -15.50 0.19 12.81
CA ILE A 52 -14.43 0.82 12.00
C ILE A 52 -14.33 2.32 12.35
N GLN A 53 -15.46 3.00 12.51
CA GLN A 53 -15.54 4.43 12.80
C GLN A 53 -15.01 4.84 14.17
N ARG A 54 -14.81 3.89 15.09
CA ARG A 54 -14.23 4.15 16.42
C ARG A 54 -12.70 4.23 16.41
N TYR A 55 -12.07 3.65 15.39
CA TYR A 55 -10.62 3.62 15.33
C TYR A 55 -10.02 4.97 14.93
N ARG A 56 -8.90 5.31 15.54
CA ARG A 56 -8.11 6.51 15.25
C ARG A 56 -6.91 6.21 14.35
N LEU A 57 -6.42 5.00 14.37
CA LEU A 57 -5.43 4.48 13.42
C LEU A 57 -6.05 3.35 12.62
N ILE A 58 -6.07 3.51 11.32
CA ILE A 58 -6.54 2.50 10.37
C ILE A 58 -5.46 2.31 9.31
N GLY A 59 -5.12 1.08 8.96
CA GLY A 59 -4.14 0.79 7.93
C GLY A 59 -4.47 -0.48 7.18
N GLY A 60 -4.26 -0.46 5.86
CA GLY A 60 -4.51 -1.65 5.06
C GLY A 60 -4.44 -1.41 3.56
N HIS A 61 -4.67 -2.48 2.80
CA HIS A 61 -4.61 -2.54 1.35
C HIS A 61 -5.97 -2.21 0.73
N TYR A 62 -6.57 -1.03 1.07
CA TYR A 62 -7.96 -0.72 0.73
C TYR A 62 -8.11 0.28 -0.42
N TYR A 63 -7.03 0.75 -1.01
CA TYR A 63 -7.00 1.86 -1.97
C TYR A 63 -7.32 3.22 -1.33
N TYR A 64 -7.27 4.26 -2.15
CA TYR A 64 -7.74 5.58 -1.79
C TYR A 64 -9.27 5.60 -1.65
N ARG A 65 -9.83 6.63 -0.97
CA ARG A 65 -11.26 6.88 -0.79
C ARG A 65 -11.95 5.90 0.16
N VAL A 66 -11.50 5.93 1.41
CA VAL A 66 -12.14 5.19 2.52
C VAL A 66 -13.17 6.03 3.29
N GLU A 67 -13.34 7.31 2.93
CA GLU A 67 -14.27 8.23 3.57
C GLU A 67 -15.71 7.71 3.70
N PRO A 68 -16.28 7.03 2.68
CA PRO A 68 -17.64 6.52 2.80
C PRO A 68 -17.83 5.48 3.92
N ILE A 69 -16.75 4.75 4.27
CA ILE A 69 -16.77 3.79 5.39
C ILE A 69 -16.48 4.50 6.70
N LEU A 70 -15.56 5.47 6.72
CA LEU A 70 -15.17 6.17 7.94
C LEU A 70 -16.19 7.23 8.38
N GLY A 71 -17.04 7.70 7.46
CA GLY A 71 -17.96 8.82 7.70
C GLY A 71 -17.28 10.19 7.78
N VAL A 72 -15.95 10.21 7.72
CA VAL A 72 -15.11 11.43 7.77
C VAL A 72 -13.92 11.29 6.83
N LYS A 73 -13.38 12.44 6.37
CA LYS A 73 -12.13 12.46 5.62
C LYS A 73 -10.94 12.26 6.56
N PRO A 74 -10.20 11.15 6.46
CA PRO A 74 -9.05 10.89 7.32
C PRO A 74 -7.83 11.72 6.91
N VAL A 75 -6.81 11.69 7.76
CA VAL A 75 -5.45 12.11 7.40
C VAL A 75 -4.76 10.95 6.69
N TYR A 76 -4.43 11.13 5.42
CA TYR A 76 -3.80 10.08 4.61
C TYR A 76 -2.28 10.11 4.73
N ILE A 77 -1.69 8.93 4.88
CA ILE A 77 -0.24 8.72 4.74
C ILE A 77 0.02 7.46 3.92
N THR A 78 1.21 7.34 3.31
CA THR A 78 1.60 6.15 2.55
C THR A 78 3.11 5.93 2.52
N MET A 79 3.53 4.78 2.00
CA MET A 79 4.94 4.43 1.74
C MET A 79 5.11 3.93 0.33
N PHE A 80 6.24 4.29 -0.28
CA PHE A 80 6.68 3.86 -1.61
C PHE A 80 7.86 2.89 -1.55
N ARG A 81 8.01 2.15 -2.61
CA ARG A 81 9.19 1.34 -2.89
C ARG A 81 9.55 1.44 -4.36
N ASN A 82 10.86 1.31 -4.70
CA ASN A 82 11.25 1.15 -6.09
C ASN A 82 10.35 0.11 -6.79
N PRO A 83 9.76 0.40 -7.95
CA PRO A 83 8.75 -0.46 -8.57
C PRO A 83 9.27 -1.86 -8.88
N VAL A 84 10.52 -1.99 -9.39
CA VAL A 84 11.14 -3.29 -9.67
C VAL A 84 11.28 -4.11 -8.38
N ASP A 85 11.87 -3.50 -7.34
CA ASP A 85 12.05 -4.17 -6.04
C ASP A 85 10.73 -4.57 -5.40
N ARG A 86 9.67 -3.78 -5.61
CA ARG A 86 8.34 -4.06 -5.11
C ARG A 86 7.78 -5.32 -5.76
N VAL A 87 7.86 -5.43 -7.10
CA VAL A 87 7.36 -6.59 -7.86
C VAL A 87 8.12 -7.85 -7.46
N ILE A 88 9.45 -7.81 -7.44
CA ILE A 88 10.29 -8.94 -7.01
C ILE A 88 9.90 -9.40 -5.60
N SER A 89 9.71 -8.44 -4.69
CA SER A 89 9.28 -8.77 -3.32
C SER A 89 7.86 -9.34 -3.25
N TYR A 90 6.98 -8.95 -4.15
CA TYR A 90 5.62 -9.45 -4.21
C TYR A 90 5.59 -10.88 -4.75
N TYR A 91 6.27 -11.14 -5.85
CA TYR A 91 6.46 -12.48 -6.39
C TYR A 91 7.05 -13.42 -5.32
N ALA A 92 8.16 -13.03 -4.69
CA ALA A 92 8.75 -13.81 -3.62
C ALA A 92 7.82 -14.02 -2.40
N HIS A 93 6.90 -13.11 -2.14
CA HIS A 93 5.87 -13.27 -1.11
C HIS A 93 4.83 -14.31 -1.51
N ILE A 94 4.37 -14.30 -2.75
CA ILE A 94 3.43 -15.30 -3.26
C ILE A 94 4.03 -16.69 -3.15
N LEU A 95 5.29 -16.88 -3.59
CA LEU A 95 5.96 -18.17 -3.53
C LEU A 95 6.07 -18.73 -2.10
N ARG A 96 6.28 -17.88 -1.09
CA ARG A 96 6.44 -18.30 0.30
C ARG A 96 5.12 -18.46 1.07
N ASN A 97 4.01 -18.05 0.50
CA ASN A 97 2.73 -18.06 1.19
C ASN A 97 1.71 -18.96 0.47
N PRO A 98 1.61 -20.24 0.84
CA PRO A 98 0.64 -21.16 0.23
C PRO A 98 -0.82 -20.72 0.37
N ASN A 99 -1.11 -19.86 1.36
CA ASN A 99 -2.45 -19.31 1.56
C ASN A 99 -2.72 -18.05 0.72
N HIS A 100 -1.74 -17.60 -0.10
CA HIS A 100 -1.96 -16.49 -1.00
C HIS A 100 -2.81 -16.94 -2.18
N TYR A 101 -3.86 -16.20 -2.50
CA TYR A 101 -4.82 -16.57 -3.56
C TYR A 101 -4.18 -16.88 -4.92
N ALA A 102 -3.10 -16.18 -5.30
CA ALA A 102 -2.38 -16.43 -6.55
C ALA A 102 -1.29 -17.52 -6.42
N HIS A 103 -1.10 -18.13 -5.24
CA HIS A 103 -0.02 -19.10 -5.05
C HIS A 103 -0.15 -20.31 -5.99
N HIS A 104 -1.36 -20.85 -6.14
CA HIS A 104 -1.62 -22.02 -6.99
C HIS A 104 -1.19 -21.81 -8.44
N ARG A 105 -1.28 -20.57 -8.95
CA ARG A 105 -0.89 -20.18 -10.31
C ARG A 105 0.59 -19.88 -10.43
N VAL A 106 1.17 -19.23 -9.42
CA VAL A 106 2.52 -18.63 -9.49
C VAL A 106 3.62 -19.54 -8.93
N HIS A 107 3.30 -20.52 -8.09
CA HIS A 107 4.31 -21.28 -7.32
C HIS A 107 5.32 -22.06 -8.17
N ASN A 108 4.96 -22.43 -9.41
CA ASN A 108 5.83 -23.14 -10.34
C ASN A 108 6.47 -22.24 -11.40
N GLN A 109 6.16 -20.95 -11.42
CA GLN A 109 6.70 -19.99 -12.39
C GLN A 109 8.05 -19.46 -11.91
N THR A 110 9.02 -19.29 -12.81
CA THR A 110 10.17 -18.42 -12.61
C THR A 110 9.75 -16.96 -12.61
N LEU A 111 10.61 -16.04 -12.17
CA LEU A 111 10.31 -14.61 -12.25
C LEU A 111 10.08 -14.14 -13.70
N LEU A 112 10.80 -14.71 -14.67
CA LEU A 112 10.62 -14.39 -16.07
C LEU A 112 9.23 -14.85 -16.55
N GLU A 113 8.87 -16.10 -16.33
CA GLU A 113 7.54 -16.63 -16.67
C GLU A 113 6.42 -15.85 -15.98
N PHE A 114 6.60 -15.49 -14.69
CA PHE A 114 5.64 -14.65 -13.96
C PHE A 114 5.41 -13.30 -14.63
N THR A 115 6.46 -12.68 -15.20
CA THR A 115 6.35 -11.38 -15.88
C THR A 115 5.90 -11.47 -17.33
N GLU A 116 6.01 -12.63 -17.97
CA GLU A 116 5.51 -12.89 -19.32
C GLU A 116 4.02 -13.28 -19.34
N ASP A 117 3.54 -13.83 -18.25
CA ASP A 117 2.15 -14.24 -18.10
C ASP A 117 1.22 -13.03 -17.85
N GLN A 118 0.36 -12.75 -18.84
CA GLN A 118 -0.58 -11.63 -18.81
C GLN A 118 -1.62 -11.75 -17.66
N GLU A 119 -1.93 -12.97 -17.23
CA GLU A 119 -2.85 -13.21 -16.10
C GLU A 119 -2.28 -12.73 -14.77
N ASN A 120 -0.95 -12.52 -14.69
CA ASN A 120 -0.30 -12.00 -13.50
C ASN A 120 -0.26 -10.46 -13.43
N LEU A 121 -0.55 -9.73 -14.52
CA LEU A 121 -0.54 -8.26 -14.53
C LEU A 121 -1.40 -7.63 -13.43
N PRO A 122 -2.61 -8.10 -13.13
CA PRO A 122 -3.42 -7.56 -12.03
C PRO A 122 -2.71 -7.55 -10.68
N LEU A 123 -1.79 -8.49 -10.45
CA LEU A 123 -1.04 -8.63 -9.20
C LEU A 123 -0.06 -7.46 -8.97
N TYR A 124 0.52 -6.90 -10.04
CA TYR A 124 1.65 -6.00 -9.87
C TYR A 124 1.72 -4.79 -10.79
N ALA A 125 1.10 -4.82 -11.99
CA ALA A 125 1.20 -3.73 -12.96
C ALA A 125 0.70 -2.40 -12.38
N ASN A 126 1.59 -1.40 -12.37
CA ASN A 126 1.31 -0.04 -11.87
C ASN A 126 0.53 0.01 -10.53
N ALA A 127 0.87 -0.91 -9.60
CA ALA A 127 0.09 -1.09 -8.38
C ALA A 127 0.15 0.13 -7.45
N GLN A 128 1.28 0.84 -7.36
CA GLN A 128 1.38 2.03 -6.51
C GLN A 128 0.49 3.14 -7.02
N VAL A 129 0.48 3.34 -8.34
CA VAL A 129 -0.44 4.29 -9.00
C VAL A 129 -1.89 3.87 -8.78
N ARG A 130 -2.22 2.59 -8.96
CA ARG A 130 -3.59 2.10 -8.77
C ARG A 130 -4.10 2.27 -7.34
N TYR A 131 -3.28 1.97 -6.33
CA TYR A 131 -3.66 2.16 -4.93
C TYR A 131 -3.99 3.61 -4.58
N LEU A 132 -3.30 4.56 -5.18
CA LEU A 132 -3.47 5.99 -4.96
C LEU A 132 -4.46 6.64 -5.93
N GLY A 133 -4.42 6.25 -7.20
CA GLY A 133 -5.13 6.93 -8.29
C GLY A 133 -6.57 6.45 -8.51
N LEU A 134 -6.85 5.17 -8.22
CA LEU A 134 -8.19 4.64 -8.43
C LEU A 134 -9.20 5.14 -7.40
N ASN A 135 -10.42 5.41 -7.91
CA ASN A 135 -11.61 5.62 -7.08
C ASN A 135 -12.37 4.30 -6.96
N ARG A 136 -12.08 3.53 -5.92
CA ARG A 136 -12.82 2.31 -5.65
C ARG A 136 -14.02 2.59 -4.75
N ASP A 137 -15.20 2.14 -5.15
CA ASP A 137 -16.38 2.19 -4.29
C ASP A 137 -16.35 1.04 -3.26
N ILE A 138 -15.51 1.20 -2.23
CA ILE A 138 -15.38 0.21 -1.16
C ILE A 138 -16.69 0.06 -0.38
N LEU A 139 -17.47 1.13 -0.24
CA LEU A 139 -18.76 1.07 0.43
C LEU A 139 -19.81 0.31 -0.39
N GLY A 140 -19.83 0.49 -1.71
CA GLY A 140 -20.69 -0.30 -2.60
C GLY A 140 -20.34 -1.78 -2.53
N VAL A 141 -19.05 -2.11 -2.60
CA VAL A 141 -18.56 -3.48 -2.37
C VAL A 141 -18.99 -4.00 -1.00
N TYR A 142 -18.81 -3.23 0.07
CA TYR A 142 -19.22 -3.59 1.43
C TYR A 142 -20.72 -3.90 1.54
N LYS A 143 -21.58 -3.12 0.86
CA LYS A 143 -23.05 -3.28 0.90
C LYS A 143 -23.55 -4.44 0.06
N GLN A 144 -22.90 -4.74 -1.07
CA GLN A 144 -23.30 -5.80 -2.00
C GLN A 144 -22.87 -7.20 -1.55
N LEU A 145 -21.89 -7.28 -0.63
CA LEU A 145 -21.39 -8.55 -0.18
C LEU A 145 -22.33 -9.19 0.84
N ASP A 146 -22.95 -10.29 0.43
CA ASP A 146 -23.48 -11.26 1.38
C ASP A 146 -22.31 -11.85 2.18
N ARG A 147 -22.25 -11.49 3.45
CA ARG A 147 -21.16 -11.88 4.38
C ARG A 147 -21.03 -13.40 4.53
N ASN A 148 -22.05 -14.15 4.16
CA ASN A 148 -22.10 -15.62 4.28
C ASN A 148 -21.62 -16.33 3.01
N SER A 149 -21.50 -15.64 1.89
CA SER A 149 -21.20 -16.23 0.58
C SER A 149 -19.86 -15.82 -0.02
N LEU A 150 -18.96 -15.24 0.77
CA LEU A 150 -17.63 -14.80 0.33
C LEU A 150 -16.76 -16.00 -0.06
N SER A 151 -16.92 -16.47 -1.29
CA SER A 151 -16.00 -17.45 -1.85
C SER A 151 -14.62 -16.83 -2.03
N GLN A 152 -13.58 -17.64 -1.89
CA GLN A 152 -12.18 -17.22 -2.12
C GLN A 152 -12.02 -16.61 -3.50
N ASN A 153 -12.65 -17.18 -4.54
CA ASN A 153 -12.62 -16.73 -5.93
C ASN A 153 -13.21 -15.33 -6.12
N TYR A 154 -14.24 -14.96 -5.37
CA TYR A 154 -14.81 -13.61 -5.44
C TYR A 154 -13.86 -12.55 -4.88
N PHE A 155 -13.14 -12.90 -3.80
CA PHE A 155 -12.07 -12.06 -3.26
C PHE A 155 -10.93 -11.88 -4.26
N GLU A 156 -10.55 -12.92 -4.95
CA GLU A 156 -9.54 -12.91 -6.00
C GLU A 156 -9.93 -11.95 -7.11
N GLN A 157 -11.16 -12.01 -7.61
CA GLN A 157 -11.68 -11.07 -8.59
C GLN A 157 -11.72 -9.62 -8.10
N LEU A 158 -12.08 -9.40 -6.83
CA LEU A 158 -12.07 -8.08 -6.22
C LEU A 158 -10.66 -7.50 -6.07
N MET A 159 -9.67 -8.33 -5.79
CA MET A 159 -8.28 -7.92 -5.61
C MET A 159 -7.54 -7.75 -6.94
N GLU A 160 -7.77 -8.64 -7.89
CA GLU A 160 -7.08 -8.66 -9.19
C GLU A 160 -7.66 -7.67 -10.21
N GLY A 161 -8.98 -7.56 -10.27
CA GLY A 161 -9.66 -7.03 -11.43
C GLY A 161 -9.88 -5.53 -11.47
N PHE A 162 -9.45 -4.76 -10.46
CA PHE A 162 -9.91 -3.39 -10.40
C PHE A 162 -8.96 -2.39 -11.08
N ALA A 163 -9.03 -2.36 -12.39
CA ALA A 163 -8.55 -1.25 -13.21
C ALA A 163 -9.51 -1.14 -14.42
N PRO A 164 -10.65 -0.46 -14.26
CA PRO A 164 -11.74 -0.47 -15.27
C PRO A 164 -11.29 0.04 -16.64
N ASN A 165 -10.27 0.91 -16.69
CA ASN A 165 -9.68 1.42 -17.92
C ASN A 165 -8.33 0.76 -18.25
N GLY A 166 -8.01 -0.38 -17.61
CA GLY A 166 -6.73 -1.07 -17.76
C GLY A 166 -5.64 -0.58 -16.80
N PHE A 167 -4.48 -1.25 -16.83
CA PHE A 167 -3.40 -1.02 -15.87
C PHE A 167 -2.48 0.15 -16.25
N TYR A 168 -2.62 0.70 -17.44
CA TYR A 168 -1.74 1.71 -18.04
C TYR A 168 -2.44 3.05 -18.30
N ASP A 169 -3.59 3.29 -17.66
CA ASP A 169 -4.32 4.56 -17.77
C ASP A 169 -3.59 5.68 -17.02
N GLU A 170 -3.04 6.62 -17.77
CA GLU A 170 -2.31 7.78 -17.25
C GLU A 170 -3.17 8.67 -16.34
N SER A 171 -4.49 8.63 -16.48
CA SER A 171 -5.39 9.38 -15.58
C SER A 171 -5.24 8.96 -14.12
N TYR A 172 -4.88 7.69 -13.86
CA TYR A 172 -4.61 7.21 -12.50
C TYR A 172 -3.32 7.82 -11.95
N LEU A 173 -2.29 8.01 -12.80
CA LEU A 173 -1.04 8.67 -12.39
C LEU A 173 -1.30 10.11 -11.99
N GLU A 174 -2.03 10.86 -12.80
CA GLU A 174 -2.35 12.27 -12.50
C GLU A 174 -3.22 12.39 -11.24
N CYS A 175 -4.22 11.51 -11.07
CA CYS A 175 -4.99 11.44 -9.83
C CYS A 175 -4.09 11.13 -8.62
N ALA A 176 -3.15 10.19 -8.74
CA ALA A 176 -2.22 9.84 -7.66
C ALA A 176 -1.33 11.02 -7.26
N LYS A 177 -0.74 11.72 -8.23
CA LYS A 177 0.07 12.94 -8.00
C LYS A 177 -0.74 14.03 -7.30
N GLN A 178 -1.96 14.32 -7.77
CA GLN A 178 -2.81 15.34 -7.15
C GLN A 178 -3.18 14.96 -5.69
N ARG A 179 -3.43 13.69 -5.41
CA ARG A 179 -3.74 13.22 -4.05
C ARG A 179 -2.55 13.33 -3.11
N LEU A 180 -1.34 13.01 -3.58
CA LEU A 180 -0.11 13.13 -2.78
C LEU A 180 0.14 14.54 -2.27
N LYS A 181 -0.25 15.58 -3.00
CA LYS A 181 -0.15 16.99 -2.54
C LYS A 181 -0.89 17.21 -1.21
N HIS A 182 -1.93 16.44 -0.95
CA HIS A 182 -2.75 16.54 0.26
C HIS A 182 -2.33 15.58 1.38
N PHE A 183 -1.33 14.72 1.14
CA PHE A 183 -0.79 13.86 2.17
C PHE A 183 0.24 14.63 3.00
N PRO A 184 0.03 14.79 4.32
CA PRO A 184 1.02 15.45 5.16
C PRO A 184 2.34 14.69 5.20
N PHE A 185 2.27 13.36 4.97
CA PHE A 185 3.43 12.49 4.93
C PHE A 185 3.26 11.37 3.89
N PHE A 186 4.35 11.10 3.20
CA PHE A 186 4.64 9.84 2.54
C PHE A 186 6.15 9.56 2.66
N GLY A 187 6.53 8.28 2.64
CA GLY A 187 7.91 7.87 2.81
C GLY A 187 8.33 6.79 1.82
N PHE A 188 9.58 6.35 1.96
CA PHE A 188 10.21 5.38 1.07
C PHE A 188 10.83 4.23 1.85
N LYS A 189 10.61 2.98 1.39
CA LYS A 189 11.23 1.82 2.03
C LYS A 189 12.76 1.89 2.02
N THR A 190 13.35 2.39 0.94
CA THR A 190 14.81 2.50 0.79
C THR A 190 15.42 3.47 1.80
N TRP A 191 14.70 4.52 2.14
CA TRP A 191 15.06 5.52 3.16
C TRP A 191 14.10 5.44 4.34
N PHE A 192 13.95 4.25 4.92
CA PHE A 192 12.95 4.03 5.97
C PHE A 192 13.21 4.86 7.22
N ASP A 193 14.48 4.96 7.65
CA ASP A 193 14.84 5.71 8.84
C ASP A 193 14.61 7.22 8.64
N GLN A 194 14.99 7.77 7.48
CA GLN A 194 14.71 9.16 7.11
C GLN A 194 13.19 9.41 6.97
N SER A 195 12.48 8.45 6.40
CA SER A 195 11.02 8.52 6.31
C SER A 195 10.37 8.54 7.69
N LEU A 196 10.87 7.76 8.64
CA LEU A 196 10.40 7.73 10.01
C LEU A 196 10.70 9.06 10.73
N GLN A 197 11.87 9.65 10.53
CA GLN A 197 12.20 10.97 11.05
C GLN A 197 11.24 12.04 10.52
N LEU A 198 11.00 12.07 9.20
CA LEU A 198 10.06 13.01 8.59
C LEU A 198 8.63 12.81 9.11
N LEU A 199 8.19 11.56 9.26
CA LEU A 199 6.89 11.23 9.85
C LEU A 199 6.76 11.83 11.24
N CYS A 200 7.71 11.52 12.12
CA CYS A 200 7.69 11.98 13.51
C CYS A 200 7.72 13.51 13.60
N ARG A 201 8.57 14.17 12.81
CA ARG A 201 8.60 15.64 12.73
C ARG A 201 7.26 16.22 12.22
N THR A 202 6.65 15.58 11.22
CA THR A 202 5.37 16.04 10.64
C THR A 202 4.23 15.99 11.66
N PHE A 203 4.20 14.98 12.52
CA PHE A 203 3.13 14.79 13.49
C PHE A 203 3.47 15.27 14.91
N GLY A 204 4.72 15.70 15.16
CA GLY A 204 5.20 16.10 16.49
C GLY A 204 5.35 14.91 17.44
N TRP A 205 5.70 13.74 16.89
CA TRP A 205 5.95 12.52 17.67
C TRP A 205 7.41 12.35 18.02
N GLU A 206 7.70 11.66 19.11
CA GLU A 206 9.06 11.24 19.44
C GLU A 206 9.51 10.16 18.45
N ILE A 207 10.80 10.26 18.02
CA ILE A 207 11.39 9.24 17.15
C ILE A 207 11.68 8.01 18.01
N PRO A 208 11.17 6.82 17.68
CA PRO A 208 11.44 5.63 18.48
C PRO A 208 12.93 5.29 18.45
N LYS A 209 13.52 5.11 19.62
CA LYS A 209 14.95 4.76 19.77
C LYS A 209 15.26 3.40 19.14
N HIS A 210 14.31 2.47 19.22
CA HIS A 210 14.41 1.13 18.68
C HIS A 210 13.06 0.71 18.08
N TYR A 211 13.09 0.02 16.97
CA TYR A 211 11.91 -0.65 16.40
C TYR A 211 12.32 -1.95 15.70
N GLN A 212 11.45 -2.93 15.74
CA GLN A 212 11.68 -4.20 15.07
C GLN A 212 11.30 -4.09 13.59
N LYS A 213 12.25 -4.37 12.70
CA LYS A 213 11.95 -4.52 11.26
C LYS A 213 11.17 -5.81 11.06
N MET A 214 9.89 -5.67 10.74
CA MET A 214 8.98 -6.78 10.52
C MET A 214 9.07 -7.32 9.09
N MET A 215 8.86 -8.63 8.92
CA MET A 215 8.78 -9.26 7.59
C MET A 215 10.01 -8.99 6.69
N VAL A 216 11.18 -8.92 7.30
CA VAL A 216 12.45 -8.83 6.55
C VAL A 216 12.75 -10.19 5.98
N ASN A 217 12.44 -10.38 4.71
CA ASN A 217 12.82 -11.59 4.01
C ASN A 217 14.03 -11.28 3.13
N PRO A 218 15.09 -12.08 3.20
CA PRO A 218 16.21 -11.95 2.26
C PRO A 218 15.68 -12.15 0.83
N ASN A 219 16.34 -11.51 -0.13
CA ASN A 219 16.06 -11.80 -1.54
C ASN A 219 16.35 -13.29 -1.78
N PRO A 220 15.36 -14.11 -2.18
CA PRO A 220 15.58 -15.53 -2.36
C PRO A 220 16.37 -15.85 -3.66
N PHE A 221 16.62 -14.83 -4.50
CA PHE A 221 17.21 -15.00 -5.81
C PHE A 221 18.70 -14.68 -5.77
N LYS A 222 19.55 -15.64 -6.18
CA LYS A 222 21.00 -15.46 -6.33
C LYS A 222 21.33 -14.52 -7.51
N SER A 223 20.51 -14.59 -8.55
CA SER A 223 20.55 -13.70 -9.72
C SER A 223 19.11 -13.41 -10.16
N ILE A 224 18.91 -12.27 -10.78
CA ILE A 224 17.62 -11.88 -11.35
C ILE A 224 17.85 -11.74 -12.85
N ASP A 225 16.97 -12.35 -13.63
CA ASP A 225 17.00 -12.31 -15.08
C ASP A 225 16.77 -10.88 -15.58
N ASP A 226 17.67 -10.38 -16.46
CA ASP A 226 17.58 -9.02 -16.99
C ASP A 226 16.32 -8.80 -17.84
N LYS A 227 15.84 -9.83 -18.53
CA LYS A 227 14.60 -9.78 -19.30
C LYS A 227 13.39 -9.63 -18.36
N ALA A 228 13.37 -10.35 -17.23
CA ALA A 228 12.34 -10.17 -16.20
C ALA A 228 12.35 -8.74 -15.65
N VAL A 229 13.52 -8.17 -15.37
CA VAL A 229 13.64 -6.76 -14.93
C VAL A 229 13.11 -5.80 -15.99
N SER A 230 13.46 -6.05 -17.28
CA SER A 230 12.96 -5.23 -18.39
C SER A 230 11.43 -5.28 -18.51
N ASN A 231 10.85 -6.49 -18.41
CA ASN A 231 9.41 -6.67 -18.40
C ASN A 231 8.75 -5.92 -17.25
N ILE A 232 9.29 -6.04 -16.02
CA ILE A 232 8.78 -5.32 -14.86
C ILE A 232 8.80 -3.81 -15.08
N ARG A 233 9.92 -3.26 -15.59
CA ARG A 233 10.03 -1.81 -15.85
C ARG A 233 8.97 -1.32 -16.82
N LYS A 234 8.74 -2.05 -17.92
CA LYS A 234 7.70 -1.75 -18.90
C LYS A 234 6.30 -1.79 -18.27
N GLN A 235 6.04 -2.83 -17.46
CA GLN A 235 4.71 -3.05 -16.86
C GLN A 235 4.44 -2.17 -15.63
N THR A 236 5.45 -1.43 -15.15
CA THR A 236 5.36 -0.51 -14.01
C THR A 236 5.83 0.89 -14.35
N GLU A 237 5.70 1.33 -15.61
CA GLU A 237 6.17 2.64 -16.07
C GLU A 237 5.50 3.81 -15.34
N LEU A 238 4.19 3.72 -15.08
CA LEU A 238 3.47 4.74 -14.33
C LEU A 238 3.88 4.75 -12.84
N ASP A 239 4.17 3.57 -12.27
CA ASP A 239 4.71 3.48 -10.91
C ASP A 239 6.10 4.16 -10.83
N HIS A 240 6.95 4.02 -11.86
CA HIS A 240 8.23 4.71 -11.93
C HIS A 240 8.04 6.23 -12.00
N ALA A 241 7.14 6.72 -12.86
CA ALA A 241 6.85 8.14 -12.97
C ALA A 241 6.30 8.72 -11.64
N LEU A 242 5.44 7.99 -10.94
CA LEU A 242 4.93 8.37 -9.63
C LEU A 242 6.03 8.36 -8.55
N PHE A 243 6.88 7.34 -8.58
CA PHE A 243 7.99 7.18 -7.62
C PHE A 243 8.98 8.34 -7.73
N GLU A 244 9.40 8.71 -8.94
CA GLU A 244 10.30 9.84 -9.17
C GLU A 244 9.67 11.17 -8.75
N HIS A 245 8.41 11.41 -9.11
CA HIS A 245 7.66 12.58 -8.66
C HIS A 245 7.63 12.68 -7.12
N ALA A 246 7.24 11.59 -6.45
CA ALA A 246 7.19 11.54 -5.00
C ALA A 246 8.57 11.70 -4.36
N LEU A 247 9.63 11.19 -4.99
CA LEU A 247 11.00 11.29 -4.48
C LEU A 247 11.49 12.74 -4.43
N VAL A 248 11.20 13.52 -5.46
CA VAL A 248 11.55 14.95 -5.48
C VAL A 248 10.88 15.69 -4.32
N GLU A 249 9.56 15.52 -4.16
CA GLU A 249 8.82 16.14 -3.05
C GLU A 249 9.29 15.66 -1.66
N PHE A 250 9.63 14.38 -1.53
CA PHE A 250 10.13 13.84 -0.26
C PHE A 250 11.44 14.48 0.14
N LYS A 251 12.40 14.59 -0.79
CA LYS A 251 13.71 15.20 -0.52
C LYS A 251 13.56 16.64 -0.06
N GLN A 252 12.70 17.41 -0.72
CA GLN A 252 12.42 18.78 -0.34
C GLN A 252 11.82 18.86 1.09
N LYS A 253 10.76 18.09 1.35
CA LYS A 253 10.11 18.06 2.68
C LYS A 253 11.05 17.56 3.78
N TYR A 254 11.96 16.63 3.47
CA TYR A 254 12.94 16.14 4.44
C TYR A 254 13.96 17.20 4.77
N GLN A 255 14.47 17.93 3.78
CA GLN A 255 15.38 19.04 4.00
C GLN A 255 14.74 20.10 4.89
N GLU A 256 13.55 20.58 4.56
CA GLU A 256 12.83 21.63 5.28
C GLU A 256 12.47 21.26 6.73
N LYS A 257 12.15 20.01 7.03
CA LYS A 257 11.60 19.61 8.34
C LYS A 257 12.56 18.86 9.26
N VAL A 258 13.64 18.33 8.72
CA VAL A 258 14.53 17.44 9.46
C VAL A 258 15.95 17.99 9.52
N LEU A 259 16.45 18.62 8.45
CA LEU A 259 17.82 19.11 8.36
C LEU A 259 17.96 20.60 8.71
N GLU A 260 16.90 21.40 8.53
CA GLU A 260 16.79 22.79 9.01
C GLU A 260 16.18 22.86 10.41
#